data_3895edabdf921c0c92e09a971870801d
#
_entry.id   3895edabdf921c0c92e09a971870801d
#
_cell.length_a   1.000
_cell.length_b   1.000
_cell.length_c   1.000
_cell.angle_alpha   90.00
_cell.angle_beta   90.00
_cell.angle_gamma   90.00
#
_symmetry.space_group_name_H-M   'P 1'
#
loop_
_entity.id
_entity.type
_entity.pdbx_description
1 polymer ?
#
loop_
_entity_poly.entity_id
_entity_poly.type
_entity_poly.pdbx_seq_one_letter_code
_entity_poly.pdbx_strand_id
1 'polypeptide(L)'
;MDKVFIDTDIILDVLAKREPHFKFAAHLLSLADTGKIKIGVSSLTFSNLNYMLSKQFSSAEARKVLVRFKTLVQVLTVDDKIIELALGSNFKDFEDAIQYYCAINNNYKTLLTRNLKDYKAAKIPVMTAESFLKK
;
A
#
# COMPACT_ATOMS: atom_id res chain seq x y z
N MET A 1 6.18 -12.01 13.43
CA MET A 1 5.72 -11.79 12.04
C MET A 1 5.82 -10.33 11.71
N ASP A 2 6.50 -10.01 10.62
CA ASP A 2 6.63 -8.62 10.18
C ASP A 2 5.30 -8.09 9.67
N LYS A 3 4.99 -6.85 10.04
CA LYS A 3 3.83 -6.11 9.55
C LYS A 3 4.34 -4.98 8.69
N VAL A 4 3.91 -4.93 7.43
CA VAL A 4 4.31 -3.86 6.51
C VAL A 4 3.07 -3.21 5.90
N PHE A 5 3.10 -1.89 5.83
CA PHE A 5 2.06 -1.11 5.15
C PHE A 5 2.56 -0.85 3.73
N ILE A 6 1.69 -1.06 2.74
CA ILE A 6 2.09 -0.94 1.33
C ILE A 6 1.31 0.16 0.65
N ASP A 7 2.03 1.06 -0.01
CA ASP A 7 1.45 2.14 -0.81
C ASP A 7 0.84 1.59 -2.10
N THR A 8 -0.09 2.35 -2.66
CA THR A 8 -0.84 1.98 -3.87
C THR A 8 0.07 1.63 -5.06
N ASP A 9 1.18 2.34 -5.24
CA ASP A 9 2.07 2.10 -6.38
C ASP A 9 2.63 0.67 -6.41
N ILE A 10 2.99 0.13 -5.25
CA ILE A 10 3.52 -1.25 -5.17
C ILE A 10 2.42 -2.27 -5.49
N ILE A 11 1.20 -2.00 -5.03
CA ILE A 11 0.08 -2.90 -5.31
C ILE A 11 -0.20 -2.92 -6.81
N LEU A 12 -0.18 -1.75 -7.45
CA LEU A 12 -0.36 -1.65 -8.90
C LEU A 12 0.74 -2.40 -9.65
N ASP A 13 1.96 -2.42 -9.12
CA ASP A 13 3.07 -3.12 -9.76
C ASP A 13 2.76 -4.60 -9.93
N VAL A 14 2.04 -5.22 -8.99
CA VAL A 14 1.67 -6.62 -9.12
C VAL A 14 0.36 -6.80 -9.86
N LEU A 15 -0.68 -6.03 -9.54
CA LEU A 15 -2.00 -6.22 -10.14
C LEU A 15 -2.04 -5.80 -11.62
N ALA A 16 -1.26 -4.79 -11.99
CA ALA A 16 -1.15 -4.33 -13.37
C ALA A 16 0.10 -4.87 -14.08
N LYS A 17 0.85 -5.74 -13.43
CA LYS A 17 2.04 -6.42 -13.98
C LYS A 17 3.08 -5.45 -14.54
N ARG A 18 3.44 -4.44 -13.75
CA ARG A 18 4.38 -3.40 -14.18
C ARG A 18 5.84 -3.84 -14.01
N GLU A 19 6.55 -3.99 -15.11
CA GLU A 19 7.98 -4.26 -15.08
C GLU A 19 8.75 -2.96 -14.89
N PRO A 20 9.93 -2.97 -14.24
CA PRO A 20 10.62 -4.13 -13.66
C PRO A 20 10.23 -4.44 -12.20
N HIS A 21 9.19 -3.78 -11.70
CA HIS A 21 8.82 -3.84 -10.27
C HIS A 21 7.96 -5.04 -9.90
N PHE A 22 7.34 -5.67 -10.90
CA PHE A 22 6.36 -6.75 -10.69
C PHE A 22 6.88 -7.86 -9.78
N LYS A 23 8.10 -8.34 -10.03
CA LYS A 23 8.62 -9.51 -9.29
C LYS A 23 8.76 -9.26 -7.79
N PHE A 24 9.12 -8.04 -7.39
CA PHE A 24 9.26 -7.72 -5.98
C PHE A 24 7.90 -7.63 -5.31
N ALA A 25 6.94 -6.96 -5.96
CA ALA A 25 5.58 -6.84 -5.44
C ALA A 25 4.89 -8.21 -5.35
N ALA A 26 5.08 -9.06 -6.37
CA ALA A 26 4.53 -10.41 -6.37
C ALA A 26 5.12 -11.25 -5.24
N HIS A 27 6.42 -11.11 -4.97
CA HIS A 27 7.07 -11.82 -3.86
C HIS A 27 6.47 -11.40 -2.51
N LEU A 28 6.20 -10.10 -2.33
CA LEU A 28 5.56 -9.63 -1.10
C LEU A 28 4.19 -10.28 -0.89
N LEU A 29 3.36 -10.33 -1.94
CA LEU A 29 2.04 -10.96 -1.82
C LEU A 29 2.15 -12.45 -1.54
N SER A 30 3.15 -13.11 -2.12
CA SER A 30 3.41 -14.53 -1.84
C SER A 30 3.75 -14.76 -0.37
N LEU A 31 4.57 -13.88 0.22
CA LEU A 31 4.90 -13.98 1.64
C LEU A 31 3.67 -13.76 2.52
N ALA A 32 2.78 -12.86 2.12
CA ALA A 32 1.53 -12.65 2.85
C ALA A 32 0.62 -13.87 2.73
N ASP A 33 0.53 -14.45 1.54
CA ASP A 33 -0.30 -15.63 1.28
C ASP A 33 0.15 -16.83 2.11
N THR A 34 1.44 -16.98 2.31
CA THR A 34 2.00 -18.09 3.10
C THR A 34 2.11 -17.76 4.59
N GLY A 35 1.61 -16.61 5.02
CA GLY A 35 1.57 -16.23 6.42
C GLY A 35 2.89 -15.77 7.00
N LYS A 36 3.87 -15.45 6.17
CA LYS A 36 5.20 -15.05 6.65
C LYS A 36 5.29 -13.56 6.99
N ILE A 37 4.43 -12.75 6.38
CA ILE A 37 4.29 -11.33 6.73
C ILE A 37 2.82 -10.96 6.75
N LYS A 38 2.52 -9.83 7.37
CA LYS A 38 1.18 -9.25 7.36
C LYS A 38 1.23 -7.94 6.59
N ILE A 39 0.40 -7.81 5.57
CA ILE A 39 0.34 -6.60 4.75
C ILE A 39 -0.89 -5.80 5.12
N GLY A 40 -0.69 -4.50 5.41
CA GLY A 40 -1.78 -3.57 5.62
C GLY A 40 -1.88 -2.59 4.47
N VAL A 41 -3.10 -2.25 4.09
CA VAL A 41 -3.38 -1.23 3.07
C VAL A 41 -4.53 -0.37 3.57
N SER A 42 -4.56 0.90 3.15
CA SER A 42 -5.68 1.75 3.54
C SER A 42 -6.92 1.44 2.71
N SER A 43 -8.09 1.71 3.29
CA SER A 43 -9.35 1.57 2.56
C SER A 43 -9.39 2.50 1.34
N LEU A 44 -8.72 3.66 1.41
CA LEU A 44 -8.61 4.59 0.29
C LEU A 44 -7.93 3.94 -0.93
N THR A 45 -6.95 3.09 -0.69
CA THR A 45 -6.22 2.39 -1.75
C THR A 45 -7.14 1.59 -2.67
N PHE A 46 -8.19 0.97 -2.11
CA PHE A 46 -9.11 0.18 -2.93
C PHE A 46 -9.85 1.03 -3.96
N SER A 47 -10.27 2.24 -3.57
CA SER A 47 -10.91 3.14 -4.53
C SER A 47 -9.96 3.55 -5.65
N ASN A 48 -8.73 3.89 -5.28
CA ASN A 48 -7.71 4.29 -6.26
C ASN A 48 -7.36 3.14 -7.20
N LEU A 49 -7.20 1.92 -6.65
CA LEU A 49 -6.92 0.74 -7.45
C LEU A 49 -8.04 0.44 -8.43
N ASN A 50 -9.29 0.51 -7.96
CA ASN A 50 -10.43 0.25 -8.83
C ASN A 50 -10.48 1.22 -10.01
N TYR A 51 -10.23 2.49 -9.74
CA TYR A 51 -10.22 3.51 -10.79
C TYR A 51 -9.15 3.19 -11.85
N MET A 52 -7.94 2.88 -11.43
CA MET A 52 -6.82 2.65 -12.33
C MET A 52 -6.95 1.33 -13.07
N LEU A 53 -7.37 0.26 -12.39
CA LEU A 53 -7.54 -1.05 -13.01
C LEU A 53 -8.71 -1.08 -13.97
N SER A 54 -9.78 -0.33 -13.69
CA SER A 54 -10.93 -0.24 -14.58
C SER A 54 -10.59 0.41 -15.91
N LYS A 55 -9.59 1.31 -15.92
CA LYS A 55 -9.13 1.93 -17.16
C LYS A 55 -8.31 0.95 -18.02
N GLN A 56 -7.53 0.10 -17.36
CA GLN A 56 -6.66 -0.86 -18.07
C GLN A 56 -7.42 -2.10 -18.52
N PHE A 57 -8.36 -2.57 -17.71
CA PHE A 57 -9.18 -3.75 -17.98
C PHE A 57 -10.62 -3.31 -18.17
N SER A 58 -11.53 -3.93 -17.45
CA SER A 58 -12.93 -3.49 -17.37
C SER A 58 -13.29 -3.32 -15.91
N SER A 59 -14.43 -2.69 -15.64
CA SER A 59 -14.92 -2.54 -14.27
C SER A 59 -15.14 -3.91 -13.62
N ALA A 60 -15.68 -4.87 -14.35
CA ALA A 60 -15.93 -6.21 -13.84
C ALA A 60 -14.63 -6.94 -13.52
N GLU A 61 -13.63 -6.85 -14.40
CA GLU A 61 -12.34 -7.49 -14.18
C GLU A 61 -11.59 -6.85 -13.01
N ALA A 62 -11.65 -5.52 -12.90
CA ALA A 62 -11.01 -4.82 -11.78
C ALA A 62 -11.56 -5.32 -10.44
N ARG A 63 -12.88 -5.47 -10.33
CA ARG A 63 -13.50 -5.96 -9.09
C ARG A 63 -13.11 -7.39 -8.78
N LYS A 64 -13.00 -8.25 -9.79
CA LYS A 64 -12.55 -9.63 -9.57
C LYS A 64 -11.14 -9.69 -9.02
N VAL A 65 -10.25 -8.87 -9.57
CA VAL A 65 -8.87 -8.80 -9.12
C VAL A 65 -8.83 -8.31 -7.67
N LEU A 66 -9.60 -7.28 -7.35
CA LEU A 66 -9.60 -6.69 -6.01
C LEU A 66 -10.20 -7.63 -4.96
N VAL A 67 -11.19 -8.43 -5.32
CA VAL A 67 -11.74 -9.44 -4.40
C VAL A 67 -10.65 -10.43 -4.00
N ARG A 68 -9.85 -10.90 -4.94
CA ARG A 68 -8.75 -11.82 -4.65
C ARG A 68 -7.66 -11.13 -3.85
N PHE A 69 -7.29 -9.92 -4.23
CA PHE A 69 -6.27 -9.16 -3.52
C PHE A 69 -6.67 -8.95 -2.05
N LYS A 70 -7.94 -8.64 -1.81
CA LYS A 70 -8.45 -8.37 -0.45
C LYS A 70 -8.21 -9.54 0.51
N THR A 71 -8.17 -10.78 0.00
CA THR A 71 -7.95 -11.95 0.86
C THR A 71 -6.51 -12.04 1.38
N LEU A 72 -5.58 -11.30 0.76
CA LEU A 72 -4.16 -11.36 1.10
C LEU A 72 -3.70 -10.25 2.04
N VAL A 73 -4.55 -9.26 2.30
CA VAL A 73 -4.16 -8.06 3.04
C VAL A 73 -5.17 -7.71 4.13
N GLN A 74 -4.72 -6.88 5.08
CA GLN A 74 -5.59 -6.28 6.07
C GLN A 74 -5.98 -4.89 5.56
N VAL A 75 -7.29 -4.64 5.42
CA VAL A 75 -7.79 -3.33 5.01
C VAL A 75 -7.94 -2.46 6.25
N LEU A 76 -7.29 -1.32 6.27
CA LEU A 76 -7.27 -0.41 7.41
C LEU A 76 -8.16 0.79 7.14
N THR A 77 -9.01 1.12 8.11
CA THR A 77 -9.97 2.22 7.98
C THR A 77 -9.28 3.57 7.93
N VAL A 78 -9.71 4.42 7.00
CA VAL A 78 -9.35 5.84 6.99
C VAL A 78 -10.53 6.59 7.61
N ASP A 79 -10.35 7.06 8.84
CA ASP A 79 -11.40 7.74 9.59
C ASP A 79 -11.15 9.24 9.72
N ASP A 80 -12.03 9.92 10.44
CA ASP A 80 -11.94 11.37 10.64
C ASP A 80 -10.62 11.79 11.27
N LYS A 81 -10.13 11.03 12.25
CA LYS A 81 -8.88 11.36 12.92
C LYS A 81 -7.70 11.31 11.96
N ILE A 82 -7.64 10.31 11.10
CA ILE A 82 -6.57 10.20 10.11
C ILE A 82 -6.60 11.38 9.17
N ILE A 83 -7.79 11.80 8.74
CA ILE A 83 -7.95 12.97 7.87
C ILE A 83 -7.44 14.23 8.58
N GLU A 84 -7.80 14.44 9.85
CA GLU A 84 -7.35 15.59 10.61
C GLU A 84 -5.82 15.62 10.72
N LEU A 85 -5.20 14.48 11.04
CA LEU A 85 -3.75 14.39 11.15
C LEU A 85 -3.07 14.70 9.82
N ALA A 86 -3.63 14.18 8.73
CA ALA A 86 -3.07 14.41 7.39
C ALA A 86 -3.16 15.89 7.01
N LEU A 87 -4.28 16.54 7.29
CA LEU A 87 -4.47 17.96 6.99
C LEU A 87 -3.49 18.85 7.75
N GLY A 88 -3.12 18.47 8.97
CA GLY A 88 -2.18 19.24 9.79
C GLY A 88 -0.72 18.86 9.61
N SER A 89 -0.42 17.96 8.67
CA SER A 89 0.92 17.42 8.52
C SER A 89 1.81 18.28 7.60
N ASN A 90 3.12 17.92 7.60
CA ASN A 90 4.10 18.54 6.71
C ASN A 90 4.30 17.77 5.40
N PHE A 91 3.46 16.78 5.12
CA PHE A 91 3.52 16.06 3.85
C PHE A 91 3.07 16.98 2.72
N LYS A 92 3.79 16.95 1.60
CA LYS A 92 3.42 17.73 0.42
C LYS A 92 2.20 17.16 -0.27
N ASP A 93 2.09 15.83 -0.31
CA ASP A 93 0.97 15.14 -0.95
C ASP A 93 0.00 14.67 0.13
N PHE A 94 -1.27 15.06 -0.03
CA PHE A 94 -2.31 14.75 0.96
C PHE A 94 -2.59 13.25 1.04
N GLU A 95 -2.62 12.55 -0.10
CA GLU A 95 -2.85 11.10 -0.10
C GLU A 95 -1.74 10.36 0.63
N ASP A 96 -0.48 10.79 0.43
CA ASP A 96 0.66 10.17 1.12
C ASP A 96 0.57 10.39 2.62
N ALA A 97 0.10 11.58 3.04
CA ALA A 97 -0.14 11.86 4.44
C ALA A 97 -1.19 10.91 5.03
N ILE A 98 -2.28 10.68 4.30
CA ILE A 98 -3.33 9.73 4.72
C ILE A 98 -2.74 8.33 4.87
N GLN A 99 -1.95 7.89 3.91
CA GLN A 99 -1.32 6.57 3.95
C GLN A 99 -0.43 6.44 5.19
N TYR A 100 0.40 7.45 5.43
CA TYR A 100 1.31 7.44 6.58
C TYR A 100 0.55 7.34 7.90
N TYR A 101 -0.45 8.21 8.11
CA TYR A 101 -1.19 8.20 9.38
C TYR A 101 -2.08 6.96 9.53
N CYS A 102 -2.56 6.41 8.42
CA CYS A 102 -3.27 5.13 8.45
C CYS A 102 -2.33 4.02 8.96
N ALA A 103 -1.09 4.01 8.47
CA ALA A 103 -0.11 3.01 8.89
C ALA A 103 0.20 3.14 10.38
N ILE A 104 0.59 4.32 10.85
CA ILE A 104 1.03 4.46 12.24
C ILE A 104 -0.11 4.31 13.23
N ASN A 105 -1.32 4.74 12.89
CA ASN A 105 -2.46 4.59 13.79
C ASN A 105 -2.92 3.14 13.92
N ASN A 106 -2.49 2.28 13.03
CA ASN A 106 -2.80 0.85 13.07
C ASN A 106 -1.57 0.01 13.46
N ASN A 107 -0.56 0.66 14.04
CA ASN A 107 0.65 0.01 14.55
C ASN A 107 1.49 -0.68 13.48
N TYR A 108 1.47 -0.16 12.26
CA TYR A 108 2.39 -0.57 11.22
C TYR A 108 3.60 0.33 11.28
N LYS A 109 4.78 -0.25 11.47
CA LYS A 109 6.02 0.49 11.72
C LYS A 109 6.98 0.48 10.54
N THR A 110 6.56 -0.03 9.40
CA THR A 110 7.34 -0.03 8.17
C THR A 110 6.38 0.24 7.01
N LEU A 111 6.75 1.18 6.14
CA LEU A 111 5.94 1.55 4.99
C LEU A 111 6.75 1.30 3.72
N LEU A 112 6.17 0.59 2.76
CA LEU A 112 6.81 0.28 1.50
C LEU A 112 6.21 1.12 0.38
N THR A 113 7.08 1.78 -0.39
CA THR A 113 6.69 2.63 -1.52
C THR A 113 7.84 2.73 -2.51
N ARG A 114 7.54 3.10 -3.76
CA ARG A 114 8.58 3.44 -4.72
C ARG A 114 8.95 4.93 -4.67
N ASN A 115 8.09 5.74 -4.05
CA ASN A 115 8.26 7.20 -4.00
C ASN A 115 8.84 7.64 -2.66
N LEU A 116 10.05 7.20 -2.35
CA LEU A 116 10.69 7.47 -1.06
C LEU A 116 10.74 8.95 -0.72
N LYS A 117 10.99 9.80 -1.72
CA LYS A 117 11.11 11.24 -1.50
C LYS A 117 9.81 11.89 -1.01
N ASP A 118 8.68 11.30 -1.32
CA ASP A 118 7.37 11.84 -0.92
C ASP A 118 7.07 11.57 0.55
N TYR A 119 7.88 10.75 1.20
CA TYR A 119 7.71 10.38 2.61
C TYR A 119 8.81 10.93 3.51
N LYS A 120 9.45 12.03 3.12
CA LYS A 120 10.53 12.64 3.92
C LYS A 120 10.07 13.04 5.33
N ALA A 121 8.81 13.39 5.48
CA ALA A 121 8.25 13.78 6.78
C ALA A 121 7.91 12.57 7.66
N ALA A 122 8.02 11.34 7.16
CA ALA A 122 7.69 10.14 7.91
C ALA A 122 8.72 9.89 9.00
N LYS A 123 8.23 9.41 10.16
CA LYS A 123 9.07 9.09 11.31
C LYS A 123 9.20 7.58 11.54
N ILE A 124 8.85 6.79 10.55
CA ILE A 124 9.02 5.33 10.56
C ILE A 124 9.88 4.95 9.36
N PRO A 125 10.50 3.76 9.36
CA PRO A 125 11.23 3.29 8.19
C PRO A 125 10.35 3.25 6.96
N VAL A 126 10.84 3.85 5.87
CA VAL A 126 10.18 3.84 4.55
C VAL A 126 11.20 3.26 3.58
N MET A 127 10.78 2.23 2.84
CA MET A 127 11.71 1.55 1.93
C MET A 127 10.97 0.98 0.73
N THR A 128 11.72 0.56 -0.28
CA THR A 128 11.15 -0.11 -1.45
C THR A 128 10.88 -1.58 -1.13
N ALA A 129 10.04 -2.22 -1.94
CA ALA A 129 9.81 -3.65 -1.82
C ALA A 129 11.12 -4.42 -1.97
N GLU A 130 11.95 -4.04 -2.94
CA GLU A 130 13.24 -4.70 -3.15
C GLU A 130 14.13 -4.61 -1.92
N SER A 131 14.25 -3.43 -1.32
CA SER A 131 15.08 -3.25 -0.11
C SER A 131 14.55 -4.09 1.06
N PHE A 132 13.24 -4.13 1.23
CA PHE A 132 12.63 -4.92 2.30
C PHE A 132 12.94 -6.41 2.13
N LEU A 133 12.83 -6.91 0.90
CA LEU A 133 13.03 -8.34 0.61
C LEU A 133 14.48 -8.77 0.77
N LYS A 134 15.43 -7.83 0.73
CA LYS A 134 16.87 -8.13 0.88
C LYS A 134 17.35 -8.10 2.33
N LYS A 135 16.49 -7.78 3.26
CA LYS A 135 16.87 -7.72 4.68
C LYS A 135 17.13 -9.09 5.26
#